data_ae0b617371e0d10be37947bca29f6d34
#
_entry.id   ae0b617371e0d10be37947bca29f6d34
#
_cell.length_a   1.000
_cell.length_b   1.000
_cell.length_c   1.000
_cell.angle_alpha   90.00
_cell.angle_beta   90.00
_cell.angle_gamma   90.00
#
_symmetry.space_group_name_H-M   'P 1'
#
loop_
_entity.id
_entity.type
_entity.pdbx_description
1 polymer ?
#
loop_
_entity_poly.entity_id
_entity_poly.type
_entity_poly.pdbx_seq_one_letter_code
_entity_poly.pdbx_strand_id
1 'polypeptide(L)'
;ILFMFAFSTVIGNYAYAESNVQFIKSHWLVTAVFRMLVLAWVYFGAVANVPLVWDMADMAMGIMAWINLVAILLLSPLAFLLLKDYTAKLKMGKDPEFKLSEHPGLKRKIKSDIW
;
A
#
# COMPACT_ATOMS: atom_id res chain seq x y z
N ILE A 1 8.34 -20.73 18.45
CA ILE A 1 7.97 -20.51 17.04
C ILE A 1 6.84 -19.46 16.96
N LEU A 2 5.69 -19.68 17.64
CA LEU A 2 4.54 -18.76 17.59
C LEU A 2 4.90 -17.32 18.02
N PHE A 3 5.64 -17.16 19.12
CA PHE A 3 6.10 -15.87 19.60
C PHE A 3 6.96 -15.12 18.56
N MET A 4 7.92 -15.82 17.94
CA MET A 4 8.78 -15.22 16.92
C MET A 4 7.98 -14.81 15.69
N PHE A 5 7.01 -15.63 15.29
CA PHE A 5 6.13 -15.32 14.18
C PHE A 5 5.26 -14.08 14.45
N ALA A 6 4.63 -14.02 15.61
CA ALA A 6 3.83 -12.87 16.03
C ALA A 6 4.68 -11.59 16.11
N PHE A 7 5.86 -11.67 16.71
CA PHE A 7 6.78 -10.55 16.84
C PHE A 7 7.25 -10.02 15.49
N SER A 8 7.68 -10.91 14.58
CA SER A 8 8.10 -10.51 13.24
C SER A 8 6.96 -9.89 12.43
N THR A 9 5.73 -10.38 12.60
CA THR A 9 4.53 -9.82 11.95
C THR A 9 4.25 -8.40 12.44
N VAL A 10 4.33 -8.16 13.74
CA VAL A 10 4.14 -6.80 14.30
C VAL A 10 5.19 -5.84 13.77
N ILE A 11 6.48 -6.25 13.74
CA ILE A 11 7.55 -5.39 13.22
C ILE A 11 7.37 -5.13 11.72
N GLY A 12 7.05 -6.16 10.94
CA GLY A 12 6.82 -6.01 9.50
C GLY A 12 5.69 -5.03 9.19
N ASN A 13 4.54 -5.21 9.82
CA ASN A 13 3.39 -4.32 9.67
C ASN A 13 3.70 -2.89 10.12
N TYR A 14 4.44 -2.73 11.22
CA TYR A 14 4.90 -1.43 11.68
C TYR A 14 5.78 -0.73 10.63
N ALA A 15 6.75 -1.43 10.05
CA ALA A 15 7.65 -0.87 9.04
C ALA A 15 6.89 -0.42 7.78
N TYR A 16 5.93 -1.21 7.31
CA TYR A 16 5.06 -0.82 6.19
C TYR A 16 4.22 0.41 6.51
N ALA A 17 3.61 0.45 7.69
CA ALA A 17 2.77 1.57 8.10
C ALA A 17 3.61 2.84 8.29
N GLU A 18 4.79 2.77 8.90
CA GLU A 18 5.71 3.90 9.06
C GLU A 18 6.16 4.46 7.71
N SER A 19 6.52 3.60 6.75
CA SER A 19 6.89 4.01 5.40
C SER A 19 5.77 4.76 4.69
N ASN A 20 4.52 4.29 4.82
CA ASN A 20 3.36 4.97 4.25
C ASN A 20 3.09 6.33 4.90
N VAL A 21 3.23 6.44 6.21
CA VAL A 21 3.06 7.71 6.94
C VAL A 21 4.13 8.71 6.50
N GLN A 22 5.39 8.28 6.36
CA GLN A 22 6.49 9.14 5.91
C GLN A 22 6.32 9.59 4.46
N PHE A 23 5.75 8.73 3.60
CA PHE A 23 5.44 9.09 2.22
C PHE A 23 4.39 10.20 2.13
N ILE A 24 3.35 10.17 2.99
CA ILE A 24 2.29 11.20 3.02
C ILE A 24 2.82 12.50 3.61
N LYS A 25 3.55 12.44 4.73
CA LYS A 25 4.08 13.61 5.41
C LYS A 25 5.36 13.27 6.18
N SER A 26 6.48 13.65 5.60
CA SER A 26 7.81 13.50 6.22
C SER A 26 8.04 14.59 7.27
N HIS A 27 7.39 14.48 8.43
CA HIS A 27 7.59 15.38 9.56
C HIS A 27 7.78 14.57 10.84
N TRP A 28 8.80 14.91 11.64
CA TRP A 28 9.17 14.15 12.83
C TRP A 28 8.03 14.02 13.86
N LEU A 29 7.21 15.05 14.02
CA LEU A 29 6.04 15.02 14.92
C LEU A 29 5.01 13.99 14.47
N VAL A 30 4.75 13.87 13.17
CA VAL A 30 3.80 12.90 12.62
C VAL A 30 4.27 11.48 12.91
N THR A 31 5.56 11.22 12.70
CA THR A 31 6.17 9.92 13.00
C THR A 31 6.15 9.64 14.51
N ALA A 32 6.42 10.63 15.35
CA ALA A 32 6.36 10.46 16.81
C ALA A 32 4.93 10.15 17.30
N VAL A 33 3.94 10.89 16.81
CA VAL A 33 2.51 10.63 17.14
C VAL A 33 2.10 9.24 16.66
N PHE A 34 2.49 8.86 15.45
CA PHE A 34 2.21 7.54 14.91
C PHE A 34 2.81 6.42 15.79
N ARG A 35 4.06 6.57 16.22
CA ARG A 35 4.73 5.61 17.12
C ARG A 35 4.02 5.47 18.46
N MET A 36 3.62 6.59 19.06
CA MET A 36 2.86 6.58 20.31
C MET A 36 1.50 5.89 20.14
N LEU A 37 0.84 6.10 19.01
CA LEU A 37 -0.43 5.45 18.67
C LEU A 37 -0.27 3.94 18.53
N VAL A 38 0.78 3.49 17.84
CA VAL A 38 1.09 2.05 17.71
C VAL A 38 1.35 1.42 19.06
N LEU A 39 2.15 2.07 19.92
CA LEU A 39 2.40 1.57 21.29
C LEU A 39 1.12 1.45 22.11
N ALA A 40 0.23 2.45 22.02
CA ALA A 40 -1.07 2.43 22.70
C ALA A 40 -1.94 1.26 22.21
N TRP A 41 -1.97 1.00 20.89
CA TRP A 41 -2.71 -0.13 20.32
C TRP A 41 -2.13 -1.49 20.70
N VAL A 42 -0.81 -1.63 20.74
CA VAL A 42 -0.14 -2.86 21.20
C VAL A 42 -0.47 -3.12 22.68
N TYR A 43 -0.42 -2.08 23.51
CA TYR A 43 -0.79 -2.18 24.93
C TYR A 43 -2.27 -2.57 25.10
N PHE A 44 -3.16 -1.90 24.35
CA PHE A 44 -4.59 -2.23 24.37
C PHE A 44 -4.83 -3.69 23.97
N GLY A 45 -4.20 -4.16 22.88
CA GLY A 45 -4.32 -5.55 22.43
C GLY A 45 -3.79 -6.57 23.45
N ALA A 46 -2.79 -6.21 24.27
CA ALA A 46 -2.25 -7.07 25.30
C ALA A 46 -3.18 -7.21 26.52
N VAL A 47 -4.00 -6.20 26.81
CA VAL A 47 -4.89 -6.16 27.97
C VAL A 47 -6.34 -6.55 27.62
N ALA A 48 -6.75 -6.36 26.39
CA ALA A 48 -8.11 -6.63 25.92
C ALA A 48 -8.41 -8.13 25.82
N ASN A 49 -9.69 -8.48 25.88
CA ASN A 49 -10.15 -9.85 25.69
C ASN A 49 -9.90 -10.33 24.27
N VAL A 50 -9.45 -11.57 24.11
CA VAL A 50 -9.12 -12.18 22.82
C VAL A 50 -10.26 -12.08 21.79
N PRO A 51 -11.54 -12.37 22.12
CA PRO A 51 -12.65 -12.21 21.18
C PRO A 51 -12.77 -10.79 20.64
N LEU A 52 -12.68 -9.77 21.51
CA LEU A 52 -12.77 -8.36 21.10
C LEU A 52 -11.65 -7.97 20.13
N VAL A 53 -10.41 -8.41 20.40
CA VAL A 53 -9.27 -8.14 19.51
C VAL A 53 -9.48 -8.80 18.14
N TRP A 54 -10.05 -10.00 18.13
CA TRP A 54 -10.35 -10.76 16.91
C TRP A 54 -11.40 -10.04 16.05
N ASP A 55 -12.52 -9.64 16.67
CA ASP A 55 -13.59 -8.91 15.98
C ASP A 55 -13.10 -7.57 15.42
N MET A 56 -12.24 -6.86 16.17
CA MET A 56 -11.63 -5.61 15.68
C MET A 56 -10.67 -5.85 14.52
N ALA A 57 -9.91 -6.93 14.54
CA ALA A 57 -9.02 -7.30 13.44
C ALA A 57 -9.81 -7.63 12.17
N ASP A 58 -10.90 -8.39 12.28
CA ASP A 58 -11.78 -8.73 11.17
C ASP A 58 -12.43 -7.49 10.56
N MET A 59 -12.92 -6.57 11.39
CA MET A 59 -13.46 -5.30 10.93
C MET A 59 -12.40 -4.46 10.20
N ALA A 60 -11.19 -4.37 10.74
CA ALA A 60 -10.09 -3.62 10.11
C ALA A 60 -9.69 -4.24 8.78
N MET A 61 -9.61 -5.57 8.68
CA MET A 61 -9.35 -6.27 7.42
C MET A 61 -10.46 -6.04 6.40
N GLY A 62 -11.71 -6.04 6.81
CA GLY A 62 -12.85 -5.71 5.95
C GLY A 62 -12.75 -4.31 5.35
N ILE A 63 -12.45 -3.30 6.17
CA ILE A 63 -12.26 -1.91 5.72
C ILE A 63 -11.06 -1.82 4.74
N MET A 64 -9.96 -2.48 5.06
CA MET A 64 -8.78 -2.51 4.20
C MET A 64 -9.09 -3.15 2.84
N ALA A 65 -9.82 -4.26 2.82
CA ALA A 65 -10.26 -4.92 1.59
C ALA A 65 -11.13 -4.00 0.72
N TRP A 66 -12.06 -3.26 1.32
CA TRP A 66 -12.90 -2.29 0.63
C TRP A 66 -12.08 -1.17 -0.02
N ILE A 67 -11.18 -0.55 0.73
CA ILE A 67 -10.30 0.51 0.22
C ILE A 67 -9.44 -0.01 -0.93
N ASN A 68 -8.88 -1.21 -0.77
CA ASN A 68 -8.05 -1.84 -1.79
C ASN A 68 -8.85 -2.15 -3.07
N LEU A 69 -10.08 -2.64 -2.94
CA LEU A 69 -10.96 -2.90 -4.07
C LEU A 69 -11.26 -1.62 -4.87
N VAL A 70 -11.57 -0.53 -4.17
CA VAL A 70 -11.79 0.79 -4.81
C VAL A 70 -10.53 1.26 -5.54
N ALA A 71 -9.37 1.13 -4.91
CA ALA A 71 -8.09 1.49 -5.53
C ALA A 71 -7.82 0.67 -6.80
N ILE A 72 -8.03 -0.65 -6.77
CA ILE A 72 -7.88 -1.53 -7.93
C ILE A 72 -8.83 -1.13 -9.06
N LEU A 73 -10.10 -0.85 -8.76
CA LEU A 73 -11.06 -0.41 -9.74
C LEU A 73 -10.66 0.92 -10.41
N LEU A 74 -10.14 1.86 -9.64
CA LEU A 74 -9.65 3.15 -10.15
C LEU A 74 -8.38 3.02 -11.00
N LEU A 75 -7.49 2.08 -10.67
CA LEU A 75 -6.26 1.83 -11.41
C LEU A 75 -6.46 0.87 -12.60
N SER A 76 -7.53 0.12 -12.64
CA SER A 76 -7.82 -0.87 -13.69
C SER A 76 -7.72 -0.30 -15.11
N PRO A 77 -8.33 0.87 -15.43
CA PRO A 77 -8.22 1.44 -16.79
C PRO A 77 -6.78 1.73 -17.20
N LEU A 78 -5.95 2.16 -16.23
CA LEU A 78 -4.52 2.42 -16.47
C LEU A 78 -3.78 1.12 -16.75
N ALA A 79 -4.03 0.07 -15.96
CA ALA A 79 -3.42 -1.24 -16.16
C ALA A 79 -3.77 -1.84 -17.53
N PHE A 80 -5.03 -1.74 -17.95
CA PHE A 80 -5.46 -2.20 -19.29
C PHE A 80 -4.82 -1.40 -20.43
N LEU A 81 -4.64 -0.11 -20.26
CA LEU A 81 -3.97 0.73 -21.25
C LEU A 81 -2.50 0.31 -21.42
N LEU A 82 -1.79 0.11 -20.31
CA LEU A 82 -0.40 -0.33 -20.32
C LEU A 82 -0.26 -1.75 -20.89
N LEU A 83 -1.16 -2.65 -20.55
CA LEU A 83 -1.18 -4.02 -21.08
C LEU A 83 -1.41 -4.02 -22.60
N LYS A 84 -2.31 -3.16 -23.10
CA LYS A 84 -2.59 -3.03 -24.54
C LYS A 84 -1.36 -2.50 -25.30
N ASP A 85 -0.68 -1.50 -24.75
CA ASP A 85 0.56 -0.97 -25.34
C ASP A 85 1.66 -2.04 -25.38
N TYR A 86 1.87 -2.72 -24.25
CA TYR A 86 2.83 -3.81 -24.16
C TYR A 86 2.59 -4.92 -25.18
N THR A 87 1.35 -5.39 -25.27
CA THR A 87 0.99 -6.47 -26.21
C THR A 87 1.07 -6.04 -27.67
N ALA A 88 0.80 -4.76 -27.97
CA ALA A 88 0.96 -4.22 -29.32
C ALA A 88 2.44 -4.17 -29.74
N LYS A 89 3.32 -3.69 -28.86
CA LYS A 89 4.77 -3.64 -29.11
C LYS A 89 5.36 -5.03 -29.27
N LEU A 90 4.94 -5.97 -28.44
CA LEU A 90 5.39 -7.37 -28.54
C LEU A 90 5.01 -8.02 -29.88
N LYS A 91 3.79 -7.79 -30.38
CA LYS A 91 3.35 -8.29 -31.69
C LYS A 91 4.12 -7.66 -32.87
N MET A 92 4.66 -6.45 -32.70
CA MET A 92 5.50 -5.78 -33.72
C MET A 92 6.97 -6.22 -33.65
N GLY A 93 7.34 -7.17 -32.77
CA GLY A 93 8.73 -7.63 -32.59
C GLY A 93 9.66 -6.55 -32.01
N LYS A 94 9.12 -5.49 -31.44
CA LYS A 94 9.89 -4.43 -30.76
C LYS A 94 10.05 -4.76 -29.28
N ASP A 95 11.19 -4.37 -28.72
CA ASP A 95 11.41 -4.44 -27.28
C ASP A 95 10.36 -3.57 -26.57
N PRO A 96 9.55 -4.12 -25.64
CA PRO A 96 8.43 -3.40 -25.03
C PRO A 96 8.91 -2.42 -23.95
N GLU A 97 9.69 -1.42 -24.34
CA GLU A 97 10.04 -0.30 -23.45
C GLU A 97 8.83 0.60 -23.22
N PHE A 98 8.56 0.93 -21.96
CA PHE A 98 7.55 1.93 -21.62
C PHE A 98 8.15 3.33 -21.78
N LYS A 99 7.56 4.17 -22.64
CA LYS A 99 7.95 5.57 -22.82
C LYS A 99 6.77 6.47 -22.48
N LEU A 100 6.90 7.24 -21.40
CA LEU A 100 5.87 8.18 -20.95
C LEU A 100 5.52 9.24 -22.03
N SER A 101 6.46 9.53 -22.96
CA SER A 101 6.26 10.45 -24.08
C SER A 101 5.18 9.99 -25.08
N GLU A 102 4.94 8.68 -25.17
CA GLU A 102 3.94 8.10 -26.06
C GLU A 102 2.50 8.18 -25.49
N HIS A 103 2.40 8.53 -24.20
CA HIS A 103 1.12 8.59 -23.47
C HIS A 103 0.88 9.97 -22.83
N PRO A 104 0.50 11.00 -23.61
CA PRO A 104 0.33 12.37 -23.10
C PRO A 104 -0.72 12.48 -21.98
N GLY A 105 -1.72 11.59 -21.96
CA GLY A 105 -2.72 11.51 -20.90
C GLY A 105 -2.17 11.03 -19.55
N LEU A 106 -1.10 10.23 -19.57
CA LEU A 106 -0.41 9.78 -18.36
C LEU A 106 0.59 10.81 -17.85
N LYS A 107 1.26 11.53 -18.73
CA LYS A 107 2.24 12.57 -18.40
C LYS A 107 1.65 13.64 -17.47
N ARG A 108 0.36 13.89 -17.59
CA ARG A 108 -0.37 14.83 -16.71
C ARG A 108 -0.65 14.29 -15.32
N LYS A 109 -0.71 12.95 -15.16
CA LYS A 109 -1.02 12.27 -13.87
C LYS A 109 0.24 11.82 -13.13
N ILE A 110 1.30 11.55 -13.84
CA ILE A 110 2.56 11.05 -13.25
C ILE A 110 3.59 12.18 -13.34
N LYS A 111 3.90 12.78 -12.20
CA LYS A 111 4.87 13.88 -12.06
C LYS A 111 6.31 13.40 -11.85
N SER A 112 6.68 12.22 -12.32
CA SER A 112 8.04 11.72 -12.13
C SER A 112 8.77 11.68 -13.46
N ASP A 113 9.96 12.26 -13.53
CA ASP A 113 10.85 12.26 -14.70
C ASP A 113 11.69 10.97 -14.79
N ILE A 114 11.27 9.92 -14.12
CA ILE A 114 12.04 8.65 -14.01
C ILE A 114 11.70 7.69 -15.18
N TRP A 115 10.66 7.98 -15.99
CA TRP A 115 10.15 7.11 -17.06
C TRP A 115 10.20 7.75 -18.44
#